data_5379227636f8499293e53f9df4eca221
#
_entry.id   5379227636f8499293e53f9df4eca221
#
_cell.length_a   1.000
_cell.length_b   1.000
_cell.length_c   1.000
_cell.angle_alpha   90.00
_cell.angle_beta   90.00
_cell.angle_gamma   90.00
#
_symmetry.space_group_name_H-M   'P 1'
#
loop_
_entity.id
_entity.type
_entity.pdbx_description
1 polymer ?
#
loop_
_entity_poly.entity_id
_entity_poly.type
_entity_poly.pdbx_seq_one_letter_code
_entity_poly.pdbx_strand_id
1 'polypeptide(L)'
;MKLWAGRFSKEIDQKTNDFNSSIKFDSRMIEEDIKGSIAHATMLGACGIIEQSEAELICKELEQIYKDIQNETLPIDPNAEDVHTFVEGELTQRIGVSGKRLHTARSRNDQVALDVRLYLKKECDALYSQIEELVTVLCKKAMTHKGDVMPGYTHLQRAQPITFGHHLMAYAEMFLRDLGRLKDAKARMDELPLGAGALAGTTYPLNRSMTAELLGFSRVTNNSLDSVADRDFCVEIASAIALAMVHLSRFSEEIILWCSWEFKFVELDDAFSTGSSIMPQKKNPDIAELVRGKSGRVIGDVVTLLTMLKGLPLAYNKDMQEDKEAIFDAVDTLRMCLTAFIPMVDTMKVLPENMRNAAARGFINATDCADYLVNKGLAFRDAYKITGTLVAQCIERNLTLETLPLEDYKAVCDTFDEGIYDAISLERCVNGRNVLGAPAPEHVEMQAKRVLNLLGK
;
A
#
# COMPACT_ATOMS: atom_id res chain seq x y z
N MET A 1 -16.20 9.01 35.19
CA MET A 1 -15.93 8.19 36.41
C MET A 1 -14.71 7.34 36.09
N LYS A 2 -13.70 7.25 36.99
CA LYS A 2 -12.51 6.40 36.76
C LYS A 2 -12.80 4.98 37.25
N LEU A 3 -12.74 4.02 36.34
CA LEU A 3 -13.10 2.63 36.60
C LEU A 3 -12.13 1.90 37.55
N TRP A 4 -10.92 2.44 37.75
CA TRP A 4 -9.85 1.85 38.56
C TRP A 4 -9.59 2.56 39.92
N ALA A 5 -10.46 3.47 40.36
CA ALA A 5 -10.25 4.33 41.52
C ALA A 5 -10.35 3.65 42.90
N GLY A 6 -10.75 2.38 42.97
CA GLY A 6 -11.14 1.72 44.23
C GLY A 6 -10.08 1.68 45.37
N ARG A 7 -8.77 1.79 45.07
CA ARG A 7 -7.67 1.74 46.03
C ARG A 7 -7.06 3.13 46.32
N PHE A 8 -7.30 4.09 45.45
CA PHE A 8 -6.59 5.38 45.51
C PHE A 8 -7.37 6.37 46.35
N SER A 9 -6.65 7.09 47.24
CA SER A 9 -7.19 8.10 48.16
C SER A 9 -7.09 9.53 47.65
N LYS A 10 -6.43 9.73 46.49
CA LYS A 10 -6.26 11.04 45.86
C LYS A 10 -6.73 11.01 44.42
N GLU A 11 -7.23 12.12 43.93
CA GLU A 11 -7.48 12.30 42.51
C GLU A 11 -6.17 12.39 41.75
N ILE A 12 -6.17 11.92 40.49
CA ILE A 12 -5.00 12.04 39.62
C ILE A 12 -4.80 13.50 39.22
N ASP A 13 -3.55 13.94 39.16
CA ASP A 13 -3.21 15.25 38.63
C ASP A 13 -3.67 15.40 37.18
N GLN A 14 -4.23 16.55 36.82
CA GLN A 14 -4.81 16.81 35.50
C GLN A 14 -3.77 16.62 34.36
N LYS A 15 -2.56 17.13 34.54
CA LYS A 15 -1.49 16.97 33.52
C LYS A 15 -1.10 15.51 33.33
N THR A 16 -1.09 14.74 34.44
CA THR A 16 -0.84 13.30 34.39
C THR A 16 -1.99 12.57 33.68
N ASN A 17 -3.23 13.01 33.89
CA ASN A 17 -4.39 12.47 33.18
C ASN A 17 -4.30 12.74 31.68
N ASP A 18 -3.98 13.96 31.29
CA ASP A 18 -3.85 14.37 29.88
C ASP A 18 -2.70 13.63 29.19
N PHE A 19 -1.61 13.36 29.92
CA PHE A 19 -0.49 12.56 29.40
C PHE A 19 -0.86 11.08 29.19
N ASN A 20 -1.71 10.51 30.04
CA ASN A 20 -2.11 9.11 29.96
C ASN A 20 -3.28 8.88 28.99
N SER A 21 -4.06 9.91 28.65
CA SER A 21 -5.25 9.79 27.84
C SER A 21 -4.94 9.46 26.40
N SER A 22 -5.72 8.56 25.81
CA SER A 22 -5.65 8.15 24.39
C SER A 22 -6.88 8.57 23.57
N ILE A 23 -7.91 9.13 24.20
CA ILE A 23 -9.20 9.46 23.54
C ILE A 23 -9.02 10.26 22.24
N LYS A 24 -7.99 11.09 22.14
CA LYS A 24 -7.73 11.97 20.98
C LYS A 24 -7.46 11.19 19.69
N PHE A 25 -6.91 9.98 19.80
CA PHE A 25 -6.59 9.14 18.64
C PHE A 25 -7.35 7.82 18.64
N ASP A 26 -7.66 7.22 19.80
CA ASP A 26 -8.37 5.94 19.86
C ASP A 26 -9.88 6.06 19.65
N SER A 27 -10.45 7.26 19.77
CA SER A 27 -11.85 7.52 19.43
C SER A 27 -12.23 7.10 17.99
N ARG A 28 -11.26 6.99 17.08
CA ARG A 28 -11.51 6.45 15.73
C ARG A 28 -11.91 4.98 15.70
N MET A 29 -11.64 4.22 16.77
CA MET A 29 -12.04 2.82 16.91
C MET A 29 -13.37 2.63 17.63
N ILE A 30 -14.19 3.68 17.77
CA ILE A 30 -15.46 3.61 18.51
C ILE A 30 -16.46 2.59 17.92
N GLU A 31 -16.42 2.41 16.61
CA GLU A 31 -17.22 1.40 15.92
C GLU A 31 -16.77 -0.01 16.33
N GLU A 32 -15.47 -0.23 16.37
CA GLU A 32 -14.83 -1.49 16.72
C GLU A 32 -15.07 -1.84 18.20
N ASP A 33 -14.92 -0.88 19.10
CA ASP A 33 -15.19 -1.05 20.53
C ASP A 33 -16.65 -1.43 20.80
N ILE A 34 -17.58 -0.74 20.16
CA ILE A 34 -19.02 -1.02 20.30
C ILE A 34 -19.34 -2.41 19.73
N LYS A 35 -18.84 -2.79 18.56
CA LYS A 35 -19.02 -4.12 17.98
C LYS A 35 -18.46 -5.22 18.87
N GLY A 36 -17.24 -5.02 19.38
CA GLY A 36 -16.62 -5.93 20.33
C GLY A 36 -17.43 -6.09 21.61
N SER A 37 -17.95 -4.98 22.14
CA SER A 37 -18.78 -4.94 23.33
C SER A 37 -20.14 -5.64 23.14
N ILE A 38 -20.79 -5.46 21.99
CA ILE A 38 -22.03 -6.17 21.62
C ILE A 38 -21.79 -7.68 21.55
N ALA A 39 -20.74 -8.11 20.86
CA ALA A 39 -20.41 -9.52 20.76
C ALA A 39 -20.10 -10.16 22.13
N HIS A 40 -19.39 -9.40 22.99
CA HIS A 40 -19.09 -9.82 24.35
C HIS A 40 -20.36 -9.96 25.21
N ALA A 41 -21.22 -8.95 25.21
CA ALA A 41 -22.50 -9.01 25.96
C ALA A 41 -23.40 -10.14 25.48
N THR A 42 -23.50 -10.34 24.17
CA THR A 42 -24.25 -11.47 23.58
C THR A 42 -23.72 -12.81 24.08
N MET A 43 -22.42 -13.01 24.10
CA MET A 43 -21.79 -14.22 24.59
C MET A 43 -22.01 -14.41 26.11
N LEU A 44 -21.91 -13.33 26.90
CA LEU A 44 -22.16 -13.40 28.36
C LEU A 44 -23.58 -13.86 28.66
N GLY A 45 -24.58 -13.35 27.95
CA GLY A 45 -25.97 -13.78 28.06
C GLY A 45 -26.15 -15.25 27.68
N ALA A 46 -25.63 -15.64 26.51
CA ALA A 46 -25.70 -17.00 25.99
C ALA A 46 -25.03 -18.04 26.92
N CYS A 47 -23.97 -17.65 27.63
CA CYS A 47 -23.28 -18.49 28.61
C CYS A 47 -23.94 -18.46 30.01
N GLY A 48 -25.00 -17.67 30.20
CA GLY A 48 -25.68 -17.54 31.50
C GLY A 48 -24.82 -16.84 32.58
N ILE A 49 -23.86 -16.04 32.17
CA ILE A 49 -22.98 -15.27 33.07
C ILE A 49 -23.70 -14.00 33.54
N ILE A 50 -24.51 -13.43 32.68
CA ILE A 50 -25.50 -12.38 32.98
C ILE A 50 -26.88 -12.84 32.49
N GLU A 51 -27.93 -12.22 32.98
CA GLU A 51 -29.27 -12.52 32.52
C GLU A 51 -29.42 -12.15 31.02
N GLN A 52 -30.12 -12.99 30.26
CA GLN A 52 -30.31 -12.78 28.81
C GLN A 52 -30.96 -11.43 28.52
N SER A 53 -31.94 -11.00 29.31
CA SER A 53 -32.60 -9.69 29.18
C SER A 53 -31.66 -8.51 29.42
N GLU A 54 -30.66 -8.69 30.30
CA GLU A 54 -29.62 -7.63 30.49
C GLU A 54 -28.66 -7.59 29.30
N ALA A 55 -28.28 -8.74 28.76
CA ALA A 55 -27.45 -8.78 27.54
C ALA A 55 -28.15 -8.09 26.37
N GLU A 56 -29.43 -8.36 26.15
CA GLU A 56 -30.22 -7.69 25.09
C GLU A 56 -30.35 -6.20 25.31
N LEU A 57 -30.55 -5.74 26.55
CA LEU A 57 -30.62 -4.32 26.91
C LEU A 57 -29.27 -3.63 26.64
N ILE A 58 -28.15 -4.24 27.02
CA ILE A 58 -26.80 -3.76 26.78
C ILE A 58 -26.55 -3.61 25.27
N CYS A 59 -26.82 -4.65 24.49
CA CYS A 59 -26.63 -4.62 23.03
C CYS A 59 -27.46 -3.52 22.37
N LYS A 60 -28.74 -3.43 22.70
CA LYS A 60 -29.63 -2.40 22.17
C LYS A 60 -29.13 -0.98 22.46
N GLU A 61 -28.68 -0.74 23.69
CA GLU A 61 -28.23 0.57 24.08
C GLU A 61 -26.87 0.93 23.47
N LEU A 62 -25.95 -0.04 23.32
CA LEU A 62 -24.70 0.17 22.59
C LEU A 62 -24.93 0.55 21.12
N GLU A 63 -25.90 -0.12 20.46
CA GLU A 63 -26.32 0.28 19.11
C GLU A 63 -26.88 1.71 19.06
N GLN A 64 -27.65 2.09 20.09
CA GLN A 64 -28.19 3.45 20.18
C GLN A 64 -27.09 4.50 20.42
N ILE A 65 -26.14 4.21 21.31
CA ILE A 65 -24.95 5.07 21.53
C ILE A 65 -24.19 5.28 20.21
N TYR A 66 -23.96 4.21 19.44
CA TYR A 66 -23.29 4.33 18.15
C TYR A 66 -24.07 5.23 17.17
N LYS A 67 -25.39 5.04 17.07
CA LYS A 67 -26.26 5.89 16.24
C LYS A 67 -26.24 7.35 16.68
N ASP A 68 -26.26 7.61 17.97
CA ASP A 68 -26.24 8.97 18.51
C ASP A 68 -24.91 9.67 18.19
N ILE A 69 -23.79 8.93 18.23
CA ILE A 69 -22.48 9.46 17.82
C ILE A 69 -22.44 9.74 16.31
N GLN A 70 -22.92 8.79 15.50
CA GLN A 70 -22.97 8.97 14.03
C GLN A 70 -23.84 10.16 13.61
N ASN A 71 -24.95 10.43 14.34
CA ASN A 71 -25.85 11.53 14.11
C ASN A 71 -25.40 12.84 14.77
N GLU A 72 -24.20 12.85 15.38
CA GLU A 72 -23.64 14.02 16.09
C GLU A 72 -24.52 14.51 17.27
N THR A 73 -25.42 13.67 17.77
CA THR A 73 -26.28 13.98 18.94
C THR A 73 -25.59 13.64 20.27
N LEU A 74 -24.57 12.81 20.23
CA LEU A 74 -23.70 12.47 21.35
C LEU A 74 -22.25 12.79 20.98
N PRO A 75 -21.69 13.94 21.41
CA PRO A 75 -20.29 14.25 21.20
C PRO A 75 -19.40 13.39 22.09
N ILE A 76 -18.27 12.94 21.56
CA ILE A 76 -17.24 12.21 22.33
C ILE A 76 -16.59 13.19 23.31
N ASP A 77 -16.60 12.84 24.61
CA ASP A 77 -15.97 13.66 25.65
C ASP A 77 -14.44 13.67 25.50
N PRO A 78 -13.82 14.81 25.13
CA PRO A 78 -12.38 14.90 24.95
C PRO A 78 -11.58 14.75 26.26
N ASN A 79 -12.25 14.72 27.44
CA ASN A 79 -11.63 14.51 28.74
C ASN A 79 -11.73 13.04 29.21
N ALA A 80 -12.34 12.16 28.43
CA ALA A 80 -12.33 10.73 28.71
C ALA A 80 -10.89 10.20 28.68
N GLU A 81 -10.61 9.14 29.42
CA GLU A 81 -9.27 8.50 29.43
C GLU A 81 -9.00 7.82 28.08
N ASP A 82 -9.98 7.06 27.60
CA ASP A 82 -9.95 6.32 26.34
C ASP A 82 -11.37 6.10 25.81
N VAL A 83 -11.48 5.58 24.58
CA VAL A 83 -12.76 5.28 23.93
C VAL A 83 -13.60 4.28 24.74
N HIS A 84 -12.96 3.33 25.37
CA HIS A 84 -13.62 2.29 26.16
C HIS A 84 -14.29 2.88 27.40
N THR A 85 -13.57 3.75 28.13
CA THR A 85 -14.10 4.44 29.30
C THR A 85 -15.28 5.36 28.94
N PHE A 86 -15.21 5.99 27.76
CA PHE A 86 -16.30 6.80 27.24
C PHE A 86 -17.56 5.95 26.98
N VAL A 87 -17.43 4.85 26.21
CA VAL A 87 -18.57 3.96 25.87
C VAL A 87 -19.16 3.33 27.10
N GLU A 88 -18.36 2.77 28.01
CA GLU A 88 -18.85 2.13 29.24
C GLU A 88 -19.48 3.14 30.20
N GLY A 89 -18.94 4.35 30.27
CA GLY A 89 -19.49 5.46 31.06
C GLY A 89 -20.86 5.89 30.57
N GLU A 90 -21.02 6.10 29.27
CA GLU A 90 -22.27 6.47 28.63
C GLU A 90 -23.32 5.37 28.78
N LEU A 91 -22.94 4.11 28.52
CA LEU A 91 -23.82 2.96 28.73
C LEU A 91 -24.33 2.89 30.18
N THR A 92 -23.42 3.03 31.14
CA THR A 92 -23.76 3.00 32.57
C THR A 92 -24.69 4.15 32.96
N GLN A 93 -24.51 5.33 32.38
CA GLN A 93 -25.40 6.48 32.62
C GLN A 93 -26.82 6.20 32.12
N ARG A 94 -26.97 5.51 30.99
CA ARG A 94 -28.27 5.22 30.36
C ARG A 94 -29.02 4.06 31.05
N ILE A 95 -28.32 2.96 31.34
CA ILE A 95 -28.98 1.72 31.85
C ILE A 95 -28.52 1.27 33.26
N GLY A 96 -27.74 2.10 33.95
CA GLY A 96 -27.43 1.88 35.38
C GLY A 96 -26.61 0.61 35.64
N VAL A 97 -27.11 -0.24 36.57
CA VAL A 97 -26.39 -1.45 37.02
C VAL A 97 -26.15 -2.44 35.87
N SER A 98 -27.10 -2.58 34.96
CA SER A 98 -26.94 -3.49 33.82
C SER A 98 -25.77 -3.09 32.93
N GLY A 99 -25.52 -1.77 32.72
CA GLY A 99 -24.36 -1.26 31.97
C GLY A 99 -23.02 -1.65 32.60
N LYS A 100 -22.94 -1.66 33.95
CA LYS A 100 -21.73 -2.08 34.66
C LYS A 100 -21.39 -3.55 34.48
N ARG A 101 -22.35 -4.41 34.09
CA ARG A 101 -22.10 -5.82 33.84
C ARG A 101 -21.38 -6.13 32.55
N LEU A 102 -21.33 -5.14 31.61
CA LEU A 102 -20.59 -5.28 30.36
C LEU A 102 -19.10 -5.63 30.59
N HIS A 103 -18.49 -5.13 31.66
CA HIS A 103 -17.07 -5.38 31.96
C HIS A 103 -16.79 -6.77 32.55
N THR A 104 -17.83 -7.58 32.84
CA THR A 104 -17.68 -8.93 33.43
C THR A 104 -16.77 -9.78 32.52
N ALA A 105 -15.76 -10.43 33.14
CA ALA A 105 -14.81 -11.33 32.48
C ALA A 105 -13.99 -10.70 31.35
N ARG A 106 -13.87 -9.37 31.28
CA ARG A 106 -13.11 -8.61 30.30
C ARG A 106 -12.06 -7.73 30.99
N SER A 107 -10.96 -7.49 30.32
CA SER A 107 -9.97 -6.50 30.68
C SER A 107 -9.83 -5.44 29.57
N ARG A 108 -9.32 -4.27 29.91
CA ARG A 108 -8.93 -3.26 28.94
C ARG A 108 -7.88 -3.81 27.96
N ASN A 109 -7.03 -4.75 28.43
CA ASN A 109 -5.92 -5.28 27.65
C ASN A 109 -6.40 -6.14 26.46
N ASP A 110 -7.33 -7.08 26.66
CA ASP A 110 -7.88 -7.88 25.57
C ASP A 110 -8.88 -7.10 24.71
N GLN A 111 -9.55 -6.09 25.28
CA GLN A 111 -10.45 -5.19 24.57
C GLN A 111 -9.69 -4.32 23.55
N VAL A 112 -8.63 -3.62 23.96
CA VAL A 112 -7.86 -2.79 23.04
C VAL A 112 -7.15 -3.61 21.97
N ALA A 113 -6.67 -4.82 22.31
CA ALA A 113 -6.07 -5.73 21.33
C ALA A 113 -7.08 -6.17 20.26
N LEU A 114 -8.36 -6.39 20.66
CA LEU A 114 -9.45 -6.67 19.75
C LEU A 114 -9.73 -5.51 18.80
N ASP A 115 -9.87 -4.30 19.36
CA ASP A 115 -10.31 -3.14 18.59
C ASP A 115 -9.30 -2.75 17.51
N VAL A 116 -8.00 -2.78 17.84
CA VAL A 116 -6.94 -2.54 16.85
C VAL A 116 -6.98 -3.60 15.74
N ARG A 117 -7.23 -4.88 16.06
CA ARG A 117 -7.34 -5.93 15.04
C ARG A 117 -8.58 -5.74 14.16
N LEU A 118 -9.75 -5.43 14.74
CA LEU A 118 -10.97 -5.16 13.97
C LEU A 118 -10.79 -3.97 13.04
N TYR A 119 -10.22 -2.88 13.56
CA TYR A 119 -9.90 -1.69 12.77
C TYR A 119 -8.99 -2.02 11.60
N LEU A 120 -7.87 -2.68 11.85
CA LEU A 120 -6.90 -3.02 10.81
C LEU A 120 -7.42 -4.04 9.81
N LYS A 121 -8.30 -4.97 10.19
CA LYS A 121 -8.98 -5.86 9.22
C LYS A 121 -9.77 -5.06 8.18
N LYS A 122 -10.55 -4.07 8.61
CA LYS A 122 -11.33 -3.17 7.77
C LYS A 122 -10.41 -2.29 6.88
N GLU A 123 -9.35 -1.75 7.48
CA GLU A 123 -8.41 -0.89 6.76
C GLU A 123 -7.60 -1.65 5.71
N CYS A 124 -7.17 -2.89 5.99
CA CYS A 124 -6.53 -3.75 5.00
C CYS A 124 -7.41 -4.00 3.79
N ASP A 125 -8.72 -4.21 3.96
CA ASP A 125 -9.65 -4.39 2.85
C ASP A 125 -9.80 -3.11 2.01
N ALA A 126 -9.88 -1.97 2.67
CA ALA A 126 -9.96 -0.67 1.99
C ALA A 126 -8.69 -0.36 1.19
N LEU A 127 -7.50 -0.54 1.79
CA LEU A 127 -6.22 -0.35 1.12
C LEU A 127 -6.01 -1.37 -0.01
N TYR A 128 -6.41 -2.62 0.19
CA TYR A 128 -6.39 -3.65 -0.85
C TYR A 128 -7.19 -3.20 -2.08
N SER A 129 -8.41 -2.72 -1.87
CA SER A 129 -9.28 -2.25 -2.95
C SER A 129 -8.69 -1.06 -3.71
N GLN A 130 -8.03 -0.12 -3.02
CA GLN A 130 -7.37 1.01 -3.68
C GLN A 130 -6.14 0.58 -4.49
N ILE A 131 -5.31 -0.32 -3.95
CA ILE A 131 -4.15 -0.84 -4.72
C ILE A 131 -4.63 -1.66 -5.92
N GLU A 132 -5.70 -2.44 -5.77
CA GLU A 132 -6.35 -3.17 -6.87
C GLU A 132 -6.85 -2.22 -7.98
N GLU A 133 -7.41 -1.07 -7.60
CA GLU A 133 -7.81 -0.02 -8.54
C GLU A 133 -6.60 0.54 -9.29
N LEU A 134 -5.50 0.87 -8.59
CA LEU A 134 -4.25 1.31 -9.22
C LEU A 134 -3.73 0.29 -10.23
N VAL A 135 -3.67 -0.99 -9.85
CA VAL A 135 -3.23 -2.07 -10.74
C VAL A 135 -4.14 -2.15 -11.97
N THR A 136 -5.44 -2.00 -11.79
CA THR A 136 -6.42 -2.00 -12.89
C THR A 136 -6.19 -0.84 -13.87
N VAL A 137 -5.94 0.37 -13.35
CA VAL A 137 -5.59 1.55 -14.17
C VAL A 137 -4.31 1.31 -14.95
N LEU A 138 -3.28 0.79 -14.29
CA LEU A 138 -2.00 0.47 -14.93
C LEU A 138 -2.17 -0.55 -16.08
N CYS A 139 -2.91 -1.62 -15.86
CA CYS A 139 -3.18 -2.63 -16.88
C CYS A 139 -3.92 -2.05 -18.09
N LYS A 140 -4.96 -1.25 -17.87
CA LYS A 140 -5.72 -0.59 -18.96
C LYS A 140 -4.83 0.36 -19.75
N LYS A 141 -4.07 1.21 -19.07
CA LYS A 141 -3.14 2.15 -19.70
C LYS A 141 -2.02 1.40 -20.45
N ALA A 142 -1.49 0.31 -19.89
CA ALA A 142 -0.50 -0.54 -20.54
C ALA A 142 -1.03 -1.17 -21.84
N MET A 143 -2.28 -1.63 -21.86
CA MET A 143 -2.91 -2.16 -23.08
C MET A 143 -3.09 -1.08 -24.14
N THR A 144 -3.45 0.14 -23.77
CA THR A 144 -3.56 1.28 -24.69
C THR A 144 -2.22 1.63 -25.33
N HIS A 145 -1.14 1.57 -24.55
CA HIS A 145 0.21 2.00 -24.94
C HIS A 145 1.18 0.83 -25.16
N LYS A 146 0.67 -0.35 -25.45
CA LYS A 146 1.48 -1.58 -25.65
C LYS A 146 2.44 -1.51 -26.83
N GLY A 147 2.15 -0.66 -27.82
CA GLY A 147 2.97 -0.45 -29.00
C GLY A 147 3.83 0.81 -28.99
N ASP A 148 3.68 1.67 -27.99
CA ASP A 148 4.37 2.97 -27.93
C ASP A 148 5.82 2.78 -27.49
N VAL A 149 6.73 2.84 -28.45
CA VAL A 149 8.16 2.62 -28.21
C VAL A 149 8.75 3.74 -27.35
N MET A 150 9.48 3.35 -26.33
CA MET A 150 10.27 4.24 -25.48
C MET A 150 11.68 3.67 -25.23
N PRO A 151 12.67 4.51 -24.87
CA PRO A 151 13.95 3.99 -24.42
C PRO A 151 13.80 3.36 -23.02
N GLY A 152 14.26 2.14 -22.86
CA GLY A 152 14.51 1.55 -21.55
C GLY A 152 15.84 2.06 -20.99
N TYR A 153 15.92 2.24 -19.67
CA TYR A 153 17.08 2.84 -19.00
C TYR A 153 17.72 1.86 -18.03
N THR A 154 19.04 1.85 -18.01
CA THR A 154 19.86 1.34 -16.90
C THR A 154 20.87 2.42 -16.54
N HIS A 155 21.12 2.65 -15.24
CA HIS A 155 22.01 3.73 -14.77
C HIS A 155 21.62 5.14 -15.30
N LEU A 156 20.32 5.36 -15.56
CA LEU A 156 19.80 6.53 -16.26
C LEU A 156 20.41 6.77 -17.66
N GLN A 157 21.04 5.75 -18.24
CA GLN A 157 21.50 5.75 -19.63
C GLN A 157 20.51 4.97 -20.49
N ARG A 158 20.29 5.43 -21.71
CA ARG A 158 19.47 4.71 -22.69
C ARG A 158 20.12 3.37 -23.00
N ALA A 159 19.36 2.29 -22.86
CA ALA A 159 19.89 0.93 -22.94
C ALA A 159 19.32 0.16 -24.14
N GLN A 160 18.05 -0.18 -24.09
CA GLN A 160 17.38 -0.97 -25.13
C GLN A 160 15.95 -0.45 -25.37
N PRO A 161 15.38 -0.65 -26.56
CA PRO A 161 14.00 -0.25 -26.83
C PRO A 161 13.01 -1.15 -26.07
N ILE A 162 12.05 -0.51 -25.43
CA ILE A 162 10.90 -1.14 -24.76
C ILE A 162 9.63 -0.43 -25.21
N THR A 163 8.46 -0.80 -24.64
CA THR A 163 7.23 -0.01 -24.79
C THR A 163 6.83 0.64 -23.46
N PHE A 164 6.08 1.73 -23.55
CA PHE A 164 5.51 2.38 -22.37
C PHE A 164 4.58 1.42 -21.61
N GLY A 165 3.79 0.64 -22.37
CA GLY A 165 2.95 -0.40 -21.77
C GLY A 165 3.75 -1.44 -20.98
N HIS A 166 4.89 -1.90 -21.51
CA HIS A 166 5.77 -2.82 -20.81
C HIS A 166 6.31 -2.21 -19.49
N HIS A 167 6.69 -0.95 -19.52
CA HIS A 167 7.17 -0.23 -18.33
C HIS A 167 6.09 -0.15 -17.25
N LEU A 168 4.83 0.20 -17.63
CA LEU A 168 3.71 0.24 -16.70
C LEU A 168 3.40 -1.12 -16.08
N MET A 169 3.53 -2.21 -16.85
CA MET A 169 3.33 -3.56 -16.33
C MET A 169 4.35 -3.95 -15.25
N ALA A 170 5.57 -3.40 -15.29
CA ALA A 170 6.54 -3.63 -14.21
C ALA A 170 6.02 -3.07 -12.87
N TYR A 171 5.38 -1.89 -12.87
CA TYR A 171 4.72 -1.34 -11.69
C TYR A 171 3.47 -2.12 -11.28
N ALA A 172 2.66 -2.55 -12.24
CA ALA A 172 1.53 -3.43 -11.94
C ALA A 172 1.96 -4.71 -11.20
N GLU A 173 3.07 -5.33 -11.60
CA GLU A 173 3.63 -6.51 -10.91
C GLU A 173 4.16 -6.18 -9.50
N MET A 174 4.70 -4.98 -9.27
CA MET A 174 5.12 -4.55 -7.94
C MET A 174 3.90 -4.44 -6.99
N PHE A 175 2.85 -3.73 -7.42
CA PHE A 175 1.63 -3.55 -6.63
C PHE A 175 0.83 -4.85 -6.47
N LEU A 176 0.87 -5.75 -7.44
CA LEU A 176 0.30 -7.09 -7.29
C LEU A 176 0.96 -7.88 -6.14
N ARG A 177 2.27 -7.74 -5.96
CA ARG A 177 2.97 -8.31 -4.80
C ARG A 177 2.59 -7.63 -3.48
N ASP A 178 2.28 -6.32 -3.52
CA ASP A 178 1.81 -5.59 -2.32
C ASP A 178 0.43 -6.05 -1.89
N LEU A 179 -0.48 -6.34 -2.83
CA LEU A 179 -1.77 -6.97 -2.55
C LEU A 179 -1.58 -8.32 -1.82
N GLY A 180 -0.62 -9.14 -2.27
CA GLY A 180 -0.27 -10.38 -1.59
C GLY A 180 0.20 -10.16 -0.15
N ARG A 181 1.07 -9.18 0.09
CA ARG A 181 1.57 -8.84 1.44
C ARG A 181 0.45 -8.42 2.39
N LEU A 182 -0.45 -7.54 1.95
CA LEU A 182 -1.60 -7.13 2.77
C LEU A 182 -2.53 -8.30 3.10
N LYS A 183 -2.81 -9.15 2.11
CA LYS A 183 -3.60 -10.36 2.30
C LYS A 183 -2.97 -11.31 3.31
N ASP A 184 -1.68 -11.54 3.21
CA ASP A 184 -0.95 -12.44 4.11
C ASP A 184 -0.87 -11.89 5.53
N ALA A 185 -0.60 -10.59 5.71
CA ALA A 185 -0.60 -9.93 7.02
C ALA A 185 -1.99 -9.98 7.67
N LYS A 186 -3.05 -9.68 6.92
CA LYS A 186 -4.44 -9.78 7.39
C LYS A 186 -4.78 -11.21 7.84
N ALA A 187 -4.37 -12.23 7.09
CA ALA A 187 -4.65 -13.63 7.44
C ALA A 187 -3.96 -14.07 8.73
N ARG A 188 -2.73 -13.59 9.01
CA ARG A 188 -2.04 -13.87 10.28
C ARG A 188 -2.69 -13.15 11.45
N MET A 189 -3.14 -11.91 11.26
CA MET A 189 -3.85 -11.13 12.28
C MET A 189 -5.25 -11.68 12.63
N ASP A 190 -5.84 -12.54 11.82
CA ASP A 190 -7.24 -12.96 11.90
C ASP A 190 -7.50 -13.96 13.05
N GLU A 191 -7.16 -13.53 14.27
CA GLU A 191 -7.31 -14.24 15.54
C GLU A 191 -7.97 -13.36 16.59
N LEU A 192 -8.99 -13.91 17.29
CA LEU A 192 -9.69 -13.21 18.37
C LEU A 192 -8.87 -13.20 19.66
N PRO A 193 -8.48 -12.05 20.21
CA PRO A 193 -7.83 -11.95 21.52
C PRO A 193 -8.82 -11.91 22.69
N LEU A 194 -10.07 -11.46 22.47
CA LEU A 194 -11.05 -11.24 23.54
C LEU A 194 -11.34 -12.52 24.32
N GLY A 195 -11.42 -12.39 25.64
CA GLY A 195 -11.51 -13.49 26.59
C GLY A 195 -10.16 -13.92 27.15
N ALA A 196 -9.04 -13.31 26.71
CA ALA A 196 -7.72 -13.47 27.33
C ALA A 196 -7.65 -12.73 28.69
N GLY A 197 -8.58 -11.83 28.97
CA GLY A 197 -8.58 -11.00 30.16
C GLY A 197 -7.36 -10.08 30.20
N ALA A 198 -6.84 -9.82 31.39
CA ALA A 198 -5.64 -9.00 31.52
C ALA A 198 -4.38 -9.71 30.99
N LEU A 199 -4.27 -11.05 31.20
CA LEU A 199 -3.15 -11.90 30.78
C LEU A 199 -3.36 -13.40 31.03
N ALA A 200 -4.27 -13.78 31.91
CA ALA A 200 -4.41 -15.15 32.44
C ALA A 200 -5.79 -15.78 32.15
N GLY A 201 -6.54 -15.18 31.21
CA GLY A 201 -7.93 -15.59 30.98
C GLY A 201 -8.85 -15.17 32.12
N THR A 202 -9.88 -15.95 32.34
CA THR A 202 -10.91 -15.70 33.37
C THR A 202 -11.43 -17.00 33.96
N THR A 203 -12.02 -16.93 35.14
CA THR A 203 -12.71 -18.09 35.80
C THR A 203 -14.12 -18.29 35.29
N TYR A 204 -14.66 -17.39 34.49
CA TYR A 204 -15.99 -17.54 33.89
C TYR A 204 -15.97 -18.49 32.70
N PRO A 205 -17.03 -19.25 32.44
CA PRO A 205 -17.12 -20.20 31.33
C PRO A 205 -17.46 -19.50 30.04
N LEU A 206 -16.51 -18.65 29.50
CA LEU A 206 -16.69 -17.94 28.26
C LEU A 206 -16.72 -18.87 27.05
N ASN A 207 -17.52 -18.53 26.05
CA ASN A 207 -17.48 -19.14 24.72
C ASN A 207 -16.77 -18.21 23.73
N ARG A 208 -15.41 -18.25 23.71
CA ARG A 208 -14.59 -17.45 22.82
C ARG A 208 -14.82 -17.77 21.35
N SER A 209 -15.17 -19.01 21.01
CA SER A 209 -15.46 -19.39 19.62
C SER A 209 -16.72 -18.70 19.11
N MET A 210 -17.77 -18.59 19.93
CA MET A 210 -18.98 -17.82 19.61
C MET A 210 -18.62 -16.32 19.36
N THR A 211 -17.80 -15.74 20.24
CA THR A 211 -17.37 -14.34 20.06
C THR A 211 -16.55 -14.15 18.77
N ALA A 212 -15.69 -15.11 18.42
CA ALA A 212 -14.93 -15.09 17.18
C ALA A 212 -15.85 -15.13 15.96
N GLU A 213 -16.86 -16.00 15.97
CA GLU A 213 -17.86 -16.10 14.90
C GLU A 213 -18.65 -14.79 14.73
N LEU A 214 -19.15 -14.22 15.84
CA LEU A 214 -19.89 -12.95 15.83
C LEU A 214 -19.08 -11.77 15.27
N LEU A 215 -17.76 -11.78 15.46
CA LEU A 215 -16.86 -10.73 15.00
C LEU A 215 -16.12 -11.06 13.68
N GLY A 216 -16.40 -12.23 13.10
CA GLY A 216 -15.81 -12.66 11.84
C GLY A 216 -14.31 -12.93 11.91
N PHE A 217 -13.81 -13.45 13.05
CA PHE A 217 -12.46 -13.99 13.16
C PHE A 217 -12.43 -15.48 12.80
N SER A 218 -11.38 -15.89 12.10
CA SER A 218 -11.22 -17.29 11.67
C SER A 218 -10.88 -18.24 12.81
N ARG A 219 -10.28 -17.75 13.88
CA ARG A 219 -9.83 -18.53 15.04
C ARG A 219 -9.69 -17.68 16.30
N VAL A 220 -9.45 -18.36 17.40
CA VAL A 220 -9.19 -17.76 18.73
C VAL A 220 -7.69 -17.87 19.01
N THR A 221 -7.08 -16.86 19.62
CA THR A 221 -5.68 -16.91 20.08
C THR A 221 -5.47 -18.03 21.11
N ASN A 222 -4.31 -18.72 21.03
CA ASN A 222 -4.05 -19.94 21.79
C ASN A 222 -3.39 -19.70 23.16
N ASN A 223 -2.86 -18.50 23.42
CA ASN A 223 -2.21 -18.16 24.69
C ASN A 223 -2.66 -16.77 25.16
N SER A 224 -3.16 -16.67 26.38
CA SER A 224 -3.73 -15.42 26.92
C SER A 224 -2.68 -14.34 27.20
N LEU A 225 -1.43 -14.70 27.50
CA LEU A 225 -0.35 -13.75 27.66
C LEU A 225 0.04 -13.11 26.33
N ASP A 226 0.20 -13.95 25.31
CA ASP A 226 0.51 -13.54 23.94
C ASP A 226 -0.63 -12.71 23.34
N SER A 227 -1.88 -13.11 23.57
CA SER A 227 -3.08 -12.42 23.06
C SER A 227 -3.13 -10.93 23.35
N VAL A 228 -2.66 -10.51 24.51
CA VAL A 228 -2.68 -9.11 24.96
C VAL A 228 -1.33 -8.39 24.72
N ALA A 229 -0.26 -9.15 24.48
CA ALA A 229 1.08 -8.63 24.22
C ALA A 229 1.37 -8.43 22.72
N ASP A 230 0.71 -9.23 21.85
CA ASP A 230 1.00 -9.22 20.41
C ASP A 230 0.61 -7.90 19.74
N ARG A 231 1.57 -7.34 19.03
CA ARG A 231 1.43 -6.23 18.08
C ARG A 231 2.23 -6.49 16.79
N ASP A 232 2.67 -7.74 16.56
CA ASP A 232 3.39 -8.11 15.34
C ASP A 232 2.58 -7.78 14.09
N PHE A 233 1.26 -7.93 14.16
CA PHE A 233 0.36 -7.56 13.07
C PHE A 233 0.41 -6.07 12.72
N CYS A 234 0.64 -5.17 13.67
CA CYS A 234 0.84 -3.74 13.39
C CYS A 234 2.13 -3.53 12.60
N VAL A 235 3.22 -4.21 12.99
CA VAL A 235 4.51 -4.15 12.29
C VAL A 235 4.41 -4.74 10.89
N GLU A 236 3.75 -5.89 10.72
CA GLU A 236 3.57 -6.54 9.42
C GLU A 236 2.79 -5.66 8.45
N ILE A 237 1.65 -5.10 8.90
CA ILE A 237 0.82 -4.22 8.07
C ILE A 237 1.56 -2.94 7.74
N ALA A 238 2.20 -2.27 8.72
CA ALA A 238 3.01 -1.09 8.48
C ALA A 238 4.16 -1.37 7.50
N SER A 239 4.80 -2.54 7.59
CA SER A 239 5.86 -2.97 6.65
C SER A 239 5.33 -3.20 5.24
N ALA A 240 4.15 -3.80 5.09
CA ALA A 240 3.49 -3.96 3.80
C ALA A 240 3.15 -2.59 3.18
N ILE A 241 2.60 -1.67 3.99
CA ILE A 241 2.33 -0.29 3.60
C ILE A 241 3.62 0.44 3.21
N ALA A 242 4.70 0.29 3.98
CA ALA A 242 5.99 0.92 3.67
C ALA A 242 6.56 0.45 2.33
N LEU A 243 6.46 -0.84 2.00
CA LEU A 243 6.87 -1.36 0.68
C LEU A 243 6.01 -0.80 -0.45
N ALA A 244 4.69 -0.71 -0.28
CA ALA A 244 3.80 -0.08 -1.25
C ALA A 244 4.19 1.40 -1.46
N MET A 245 4.50 2.13 -0.39
CA MET A 245 4.99 3.52 -0.47
C MET A 245 6.36 3.63 -1.16
N VAL A 246 7.26 2.65 -0.99
CA VAL A 246 8.52 2.60 -1.74
C VAL A 246 8.25 2.41 -3.24
N HIS A 247 7.30 1.56 -3.63
CA HIS A 247 6.91 1.39 -5.02
C HIS A 247 6.26 2.65 -5.60
N LEU A 248 5.37 3.31 -4.85
CA LEU A 248 4.79 4.60 -5.22
C LEU A 248 5.86 5.68 -5.35
N SER A 249 6.85 5.73 -4.44
CA SER A 249 7.97 6.66 -4.48
C SER A 249 8.82 6.48 -5.74
N ARG A 250 9.14 5.24 -6.12
CA ARG A 250 9.88 4.95 -7.36
C ARG A 250 9.10 5.36 -8.60
N PHE A 251 7.81 5.06 -8.64
CA PHE A 251 6.95 5.44 -9.76
C PHE A 251 6.78 6.97 -9.84
N SER A 252 6.65 7.64 -8.70
CA SER A 252 6.63 9.10 -8.62
C SER A 252 7.90 9.72 -9.20
N GLU A 253 9.09 9.18 -8.88
CA GLU A 253 10.36 9.65 -9.43
C GLU A 253 10.37 9.57 -10.96
N GLU A 254 9.92 8.47 -11.55
CA GLU A 254 9.86 8.34 -13.00
C GLU A 254 8.85 9.30 -13.63
N ILE A 255 7.65 9.48 -13.00
CA ILE A 255 6.67 10.46 -13.48
C ILE A 255 7.26 11.88 -13.45
N ILE A 256 7.99 12.25 -12.39
CA ILE A 256 8.67 13.56 -12.28
C ILE A 256 9.69 13.73 -13.40
N LEU A 257 10.53 12.72 -13.65
CA LEU A 257 11.46 12.73 -14.77
C LEU A 257 10.73 12.86 -16.11
N TRP A 258 9.70 12.07 -16.34
CA TRP A 258 8.93 12.08 -17.59
C TRP A 258 8.18 13.38 -17.84
N CYS A 259 7.79 14.11 -16.79
CA CYS A 259 7.16 15.43 -16.91
C CYS A 259 8.14 16.56 -17.19
N SER A 260 9.46 16.36 -16.95
CA SER A 260 10.47 17.38 -17.18
C SER A 260 10.58 17.75 -18.67
N TRP A 261 11.06 18.95 -18.97
CA TRP A 261 11.30 19.39 -20.35
C TRP A 261 12.33 18.53 -21.07
N GLU A 262 13.29 17.97 -20.34
CA GLU A 262 14.36 17.13 -20.87
C GLU A 262 13.84 15.79 -21.40
N PHE A 263 12.84 15.20 -20.71
CA PHE A 263 12.20 13.95 -21.13
C PHE A 263 10.92 14.21 -21.94
N LYS A 264 9.98 14.94 -21.38
CA LYS A 264 8.68 15.26 -21.98
C LYS A 264 7.95 14.04 -22.55
N PHE A 265 7.95 12.94 -21.78
CA PHE A 265 7.30 11.69 -22.17
C PHE A 265 5.83 11.66 -21.80
N VAL A 266 5.48 12.38 -20.73
CA VAL A 266 4.11 12.50 -20.26
C VAL A 266 3.80 13.94 -19.87
N GLU A 267 2.50 14.24 -19.77
CA GLU A 267 1.97 15.45 -19.21
C GLU A 267 0.84 15.12 -18.25
N LEU A 268 0.92 15.63 -17.02
CA LEU A 268 -0.14 15.46 -16.04
C LEU A 268 -1.33 16.36 -16.39
N ASP A 269 -2.53 15.94 -16.01
CA ASP A 269 -3.72 16.77 -16.09
C ASP A 269 -3.59 18.00 -15.16
N ASP A 270 -4.23 19.11 -15.53
CA ASP A 270 -4.19 20.34 -14.75
C ASP A 270 -4.78 20.17 -13.35
N ALA A 271 -5.72 19.25 -13.19
CA ALA A 271 -6.33 18.92 -11.90
C ALA A 271 -5.33 18.27 -10.90
N PHE A 272 -4.22 17.73 -11.39
CA PHE A 272 -3.18 17.04 -10.61
C PHE A 272 -1.81 17.71 -10.69
N SER A 273 -1.79 19.01 -11.01
CA SER A 273 -0.57 19.78 -11.17
C SER A 273 -0.75 21.15 -10.54
N THR A 274 0.35 21.82 -10.21
CA THR A 274 0.31 23.22 -9.82
C THR A 274 1.13 24.09 -10.74
N GLY A 275 0.85 25.40 -10.74
CA GLY A 275 1.60 26.40 -11.48
C GLY A 275 2.58 27.17 -10.61
N SER A 276 3.16 28.19 -11.18
CA SER A 276 4.00 29.18 -10.49
C SER A 276 3.31 30.55 -10.48
N SER A 277 3.36 31.27 -9.36
CA SER A 277 2.86 32.63 -9.28
C SER A 277 3.67 33.66 -10.09
N ILE A 278 4.89 33.28 -10.52
CA ILE A 278 5.82 34.17 -11.24
C ILE A 278 6.07 33.67 -12.67
N MET A 279 6.05 32.34 -12.88
CA MET A 279 6.40 31.70 -14.15
C MET A 279 5.16 31.08 -14.79
N PRO A 280 4.46 31.77 -15.71
CA PRO A 280 3.18 31.31 -16.23
C PRO A 280 3.25 30.02 -17.06
N GLN A 281 4.43 29.65 -17.55
CA GLN A 281 4.67 28.43 -18.32
C GLN A 281 4.95 27.20 -17.45
N LYS A 282 5.15 27.37 -16.12
CA LYS A 282 5.60 26.30 -15.23
C LYS A 282 4.42 25.46 -14.75
N LYS A 283 4.56 24.15 -14.89
CA LYS A 283 3.61 23.14 -14.41
C LYS A 283 4.39 22.10 -13.60
N ASN A 284 4.04 21.95 -12.32
CA ASN A 284 4.77 21.13 -11.37
C ASN A 284 4.05 19.81 -11.12
N PRO A 285 4.76 18.67 -11.00
CA PRO A 285 4.19 17.37 -10.65
C PRO A 285 4.09 17.19 -9.12
N ASP A 286 3.48 18.15 -8.40
CA ASP A 286 3.50 18.21 -6.93
C ASP A 286 2.92 16.96 -6.26
N ILE A 287 1.90 16.34 -6.85
CA ILE A 287 1.31 15.10 -6.31
C ILE A 287 2.37 14.00 -6.26
N ALA A 288 3.10 13.80 -7.36
CA ALA A 288 4.18 12.79 -7.41
C ALA A 288 5.30 13.14 -6.40
N GLU A 289 5.67 14.41 -6.27
CA GLU A 289 6.68 14.86 -5.31
C GLU A 289 6.26 14.61 -3.86
N LEU A 290 5.01 14.92 -3.53
CA LEU A 290 4.47 14.70 -2.19
C LEU A 290 4.35 13.21 -1.85
N VAL A 291 3.92 12.38 -2.79
CA VAL A 291 3.88 10.92 -2.60
C VAL A 291 5.27 10.37 -2.35
N ARG A 292 6.27 10.80 -3.13
CA ARG A 292 7.69 10.46 -2.92
C ARG A 292 8.15 10.90 -1.53
N GLY A 293 7.84 12.11 -1.10
CA GLY A 293 8.23 12.64 0.20
C GLY A 293 7.57 11.89 1.38
N LYS A 294 6.28 11.56 1.26
CA LYS A 294 5.51 10.88 2.31
C LYS A 294 5.98 9.44 2.59
N SER A 295 6.69 8.80 1.66
CA SER A 295 7.23 7.45 1.87
C SER A 295 8.18 7.38 3.09
N GLY A 296 8.95 8.44 3.34
CA GLY A 296 9.85 8.51 4.50
C GLY A 296 9.10 8.51 5.84
N ARG A 297 7.90 9.10 5.89
CA ARG A 297 7.05 9.11 7.08
C ARG A 297 6.63 7.70 7.47
N VAL A 298 6.09 6.94 6.54
CA VAL A 298 5.65 5.54 6.78
C VAL A 298 6.81 4.62 7.16
N ILE A 299 8.00 4.82 6.59
CA ILE A 299 9.21 4.10 7.03
C ILE A 299 9.51 4.43 8.49
N GLY A 300 9.34 5.69 8.91
CA GLY A 300 9.46 6.11 10.30
C GLY A 300 8.48 5.39 11.23
N ASP A 301 7.22 5.20 10.80
CA ASP A 301 6.19 4.49 11.56
C ASP A 301 6.58 3.02 11.83
N VAL A 302 7.13 2.32 10.83
CA VAL A 302 7.65 0.94 11.01
C VAL A 302 8.76 0.92 12.05
N VAL A 303 9.69 1.88 12.00
CA VAL A 303 10.80 1.98 12.97
C VAL A 303 10.25 2.29 14.37
N THR A 304 9.24 3.14 14.49
CA THR A 304 8.56 3.46 15.74
C THR A 304 7.95 2.20 16.37
N LEU A 305 7.16 1.43 15.60
CA LEU A 305 6.53 0.20 16.08
C LEU A 305 7.55 -0.85 16.53
N LEU A 306 8.58 -1.09 15.73
CA LEU A 306 9.67 -2.02 16.11
C LEU A 306 10.41 -1.57 17.36
N THR A 307 10.66 -0.27 17.49
CA THR A 307 11.38 0.30 18.64
C THR A 307 10.52 0.26 19.90
N MET A 308 9.23 0.50 19.79
CA MET A 308 8.29 0.37 20.91
C MET A 308 8.28 -1.06 21.45
N LEU A 309 8.17 -2.07 20.59
CA LEU A 309 8.03 -3.47 21.01
C LEU A 309 9.33 -4.08 21.56
N LYS A 310 10.48 -3.65 21.06
CA LYS A 310 11.76 -4.24 21.50
C LYS A 310 11.95 -4.10 23.02
N GLY A 311 12.25 -5.19 23.70
CA GLY A 311 12.59 -5.20 25.10
C GLY A 311 11.41 -5.05 26.06
N LEU A 312 10.16 -5.00 25.60
CA LEU A 312 9.00 -5.06 26.48
C LEU A 312 8.85 -6.46 27.08
N PRO A 313 8.58 -6.56 28.39
CA PRO A 313 8.16 -7.83 28.98
C PRO A 313 6.72 -8.17 28.60
N LEU A 314 6.36 -9.45 28.71
CA LEU A 314 4.96 -9.87 28.62
C LEU A 314 4.20 -9.33 29.87
N ALA A 315 2.90 -9.04 29.85
CA ALA A 315 1.95 -9.09 28.76
C ALA A 315 1.73 -7.68 28.16
N TYR A 316 0.82 -6.87 28.74
CA TYR A 316 0.58 -5.49 28.34
C TYR A 316 1.41 -4.50 29.16
N ASN A 317 2.03 -3.57 28.49
CA ASN A 317 2.70 -2.41 29.07
C ASN A 317 2.14 -1.14 28.40
N LYS A 318 2.11 -0.02 29.13
CA LYS A 318 1.53 1.24 28.65
C LYS A 318 2.22 1.78 27.40
N ASP A 319 3.47 1.38 27.15
CA ASP A 319 4.23 1.65 25.91
C ASP A 319 3.42 1.24 24.66
N MET A 320 2.63 0.17 24.74
CA MET A 320 1.81 -0.30 23.63
C MET A 320 0.68 0.66 23.24
N GLN A 321 0.45 1.75 24.00
CA GLN A 321 -0.48 2.80 23.56
C GLN A 321 0.03 3.55 22.34
N GLU A 322 1.37 3.61 22.16
CA GLU A 322 2.04 4.23 21.03
C GLU A 322 1.88 3.46 19.70
N ASP A 323 1.31 2.24 19.73
CA ASP A 323 1.02 1.45 18.54
C ASP A 323 0.05 2.18 17.59
N LYS A 324 -0.94 2.88 18.17
CA LYS A 324 -2.06 3.44 17.43
C LYS A 324 -1.66 4.62 16.55
N GLU A 325 -0.93 5.59 17.10
CA GLU A 325 -0.56 6.78 16.34
C GLU A 325 0.29 6.40 15.12
N ALA A 326 1.28 5.50 15.28
CA ALA A 326 2.13 5.06 14.19
C ALA A 326 1.37 4.26 13.11
N ILE A 327 0.54 3.26 13.53
CA ILE A 327 -0.18 2.44 12.54
C ILE A 327 -1.29 3.22 11.84
N PHE A 328 -1.97 4.11 12.56
CA PHE A 328 -3.00 4.96 11.97
C PHE A 328 -2.41 5.94 10.96
N ASP A 329 -1.26 6.51 11.26
CA ASP A 329 -0.54 7.40 10.36
C ASP A 329 -0.09 6.68 9.09
N ALA A 330 0.45 5.47 9.21
CA ALA A 330 0.84 4.66 8.06
C ALA A 330 -0.36 4.36 7.15
N VAL A 331 -1.49 3.94 7.72
CA VAL A 331 -2.74 3.66 6.99
C VAL A 331 -3.27 4.91 6.29
N ASP A 332 -3.39 6.02 7.03
CA ASP A 332 -3.92 7.28 6.49
C ASP A 332 -3.02 7.84 5.39
N THR A 333 -1.71 7.73 5.56
CA THR A 333 -0.73 8.21 4.58
C THR A 333 -0.82 7.43 3.26
N LEU A 334 -0.86 6.10 3.30
CA LEU A 334 -1.01 5.31 2.07
C LEU A 334 -2.36 5.59 1.39
N ARG A 335 -3.46 5.62 2.17
CA ARG A 335 -4.80 5.94 1.65
C ARG A 335 -4.83 7.28 0.94
N MET A 336 -4.30 8.33 1.57
CA MET A 336 -4.24 9.68 1.00
C MET A 336 -3.42 9.70 -0.29
N CYS A 337 -2.27 9.02 -0.30
CA CYS A 337 -1.42 8.93 -1.48
C CYS A 337 -2.13 8.22 -2.63
N LEU A 338 -2.76 7.08 -2.40
CA LEU A 338 -3.49 6.34 -3.43
C LEU A 338 -4.69 7.15 -3.98
N THR A 339 -5.43 7.84 -3.11
CA THR A 339 -6.57 8.69 -3.50
C THR A 339 -6.17 9.78 -4.50
N ALA A 340 -4.99 10.35 -4.37
CA ALA A 340 -4.48 11.36 -5.31
C ALA A 340 -3.73 10.74 -6.50
N PHE A 341 -3.00 9.67 -6.29
CA PHE A 341 -2.12 9.07 -7.28
C PHE A 341 -2.87 8.31 -8.37
N ILE A 342 -3.92 7.58 -8.02
CA ILE A 342 -4.71 6.78 -8.98
C ILE A 342 -5.28 7.66 -10.10
N PRO A 343 -6.08 8.71 -9.82
CA PRO A 343 -6.62 9.56 -10.87
C PRO A 343 -5.53 10.37 -11.59
N MET A 344 -4.43 10.74 -10.94
CA MET A 344 -3.29 11.37 -11.60
C MET A 344 -2.70 10.46 -12.69
N VAL A 345 -2.51 9.18 -12.39
CA VAL A 345 -2.00 8.20 -13.37
C VAL A 345 -3.04 7.91 -14.44
N ASP A 346 -4.31 7.78 -14.08
CA ASP A 346 -5.39 7.50 -15.06
C ASP A 346 -5.54 8.61 -16.11
N THR A 347 -5.49 9.86 -15.67
CA THR A 347 -5.65 11.04 -16.56
C THR A 347 -4.36 11.48 -17.25
N MET A 348 -3.20 10.94 -16.83
CA MET A 348 -1.89 11.29 -17.38
C MET A 348 -1.85 11.08 -18.91
N LYS A 349 -1.55 12.15 -19.63
CA LYS A 349 -1.40 12.16 -21.09
C LYS A 349 -0.02 11.63 -21.47
N VAL A 350 0.00 10.59 -22.28
CA VAL A 350 1.24 10.02 -22.82
C VAL A 350 1.60 10.73 -24.13
N LEU A 351 2.89 10.96 -24.38
CA LEU A 351 3.42 11.64 -25.56
C LEU A 351 4.33 10.68 -26.37
N PRO A 352 3.74 9.75 -27.14
CA PRO A 352 4.48 8.67 -27.80
C PRO A 352 5.56 9.14 -28.76
N GLU A 353 5.32 10.24 -29.48
CA GLU A 353 6.30 10.78 -30.43
C GLU A 353 7.59 11.22 -29.73
N ASN A 354 7.49 11.85 -28.54
CA ASN A 354 8.66 12.27 -27.77
C ASN A 354 9.47 11.07 -27.28
N MET A 355 8.79 10.02 -26.81
CA MET A 355 9.44 8.77 -26.40
C MET A 355 10.13 8.10 -27.57
N ARG A 356 9.45 7.98 -28.72
CA ARG A 356 10.04 7.41 -29.94
C ARG A 356 11.23 8.19 -30.44
N ASN A 357 11.16 9.54 -30.45
CA ASN A 357 12.28 10.41 -30.82
C ASN A 357 13.47 10.27 -29.85
N ALA A 358 13.20 10.06 -28.56
CA ALA A 358 14.25 9.78 -27.59
C ALA A 358 14.86 8.38 -27.81
N ALA A 359 14.04 7.38 -28.17
CA ALA A 359 14.49 6.03 -28.49
C ALA A 359 15.35 5.98 -29.78
N ALA A 360 15.07 6.81 -30.77
CA ALA A 360 15.85 6.92 -31.99
C ALA A 360 17.26 7.51 -31.79
N ARG A 361 17.59 7.93 -30.57
CA ARG A 361 18.91 8.51 -30.25
C ARG A 361 19.62 7.65 -29.21
N GLY A 362 20.95 7.48 -29.36
CA GLY A 362 21.76 6.78 -28.35
C GLY A 362 21.99 5.31 -28.65
N PHE A 363 21.79 4.89 -29.90
CA PHE A 363 22.17 3.56 -30.38
C PHE A 363 21.55 2.40 -29.58
N ILE A 364 20.33 2.56 -29.09
CA ILE A 364 19.68 1.54 -28.26
C ILE A 364 19.36 0.23 -29.01
N ASN A 365 19.43 0.28 -30.35
CA ASN A 365 19.29 -0.85 -31.27
C ASN A 365 20.65 -1.49 -31.66
N ALA A 366 21.75 -1.08 -31.04
CA ALA A 366 23.07 -1.65 -31.36
C ALA A 366 23.16 -3.16 -31.04
N THR A 367 22.47 -3.63 -30.01
CA THR A 367 22.39 -5.07 -29.71
C THR A 367 21.69 -5.81 -30.85
N ASP A 368 20.64 -5.26 -31.42
CA ASP A 368 19.89 -5.84 -32.54
C ASP A 368 20.76 -5.88 -33.82
N CYS A 369 21.64 -4.87 -34.02
CA CYS A 369 22.64 -4.88 -35.07
C CYS A 369 23.66 -6.03 -34.89
N ALA A 370 24.12 -6.26 -33.67
CA ALA A 370 25.00 -7.41 -33.38
C ALA A 370 24.26 -8.75 -33.58
N ASP A 371 23.04 -8.88 -33.11
CA ASP A 371 22.20 -10.06 -33.25
C ASP A 371 21.91 -10.39 -34.73
N TYR A 372 21.77 -9.36 -35.58
CA TYR A 372 21.64 -9.53 -37.03
C TYR A 372 22.84 -10.31 -37.61
N LEU A 373 24.06 -9.96 -37.23
CA LEU A 373 25.27 -10.67 -37.68
C LEU A 373 25.34 -12.07 -37.08
N VAL A 374 24.94 -12.24 -35.83
CA VAL A 374 24.90 -13.57 -35.19
C VAL A 374 23.93 -14.50 -35.92
N ASN A 375 22.77 -14.00 -36.33
CA ASN A 375 21.80 -14.74 -37.12
C ASN A 375 22.33 -15.10 -38.52
N LYS A 376 23.35 -14.41 -38.99
CA LYS A 376 24.09 -14.72 -40.24
C LYS A 376 25.32 -15.61 -40.01
N GLY A 377 25.53 -16.09 -38.80
CA GLY A 377 26.54 -17.09 -38.47
C GLY A 377 27.81 -16.56 -37.81
N LEU A 378 27.91 -15.26 -37.49
CA LEU A 378 29.05 -14.73 -36.76
C LEU A 378 28.97 -15.06 -35.27
N ALA A 379 30.13 -15.23 -34.63
CA ALA A 379 30.20 -15.34 -33.18
C ALA A 379 29.79 -14.00 -32.52
N PHE A 380 29.04 -14.06 -31.45
CA PHE A 380 28.51 -12.84 -30.76
C PHE A 380 29.65 -11.83 -30.41
N ARG A 381 30.79 -12.30 -29.93
CA ARG A 381 31.91 -11.43 -29.55
C ARG A 381 32.51 -10.64 -30.74
N ASP A 382 32.47 -11.23 -31.93
CA ASP A 382 32.95 -10.57 -33.16
C ASP A 382 31.88 -9.61 -33.66
N ALA A 383 30.59 -10.02 -33.69
CA ALA A 383 29.48 -9.16 -34.01
C ALA A 383 29.41 -7.91 -33.09
N TYR A 384 29.66 -8.10 -31.79
CA TYR A 384 29.74 -7.00 -30.81
C TYR A 384 30.85 -5.98 -31.15
N LYS A 385 32.05 -6.45 -31.49
CA LYS A 385 33.17 -5.57 -31.88
C LYS A 385 32.87 -4.79 -33.18
N ILE A 386 32.34 -5.49 -34.18
CA ILE A 386 31.93 -4.89 -35.45
C ILE A 386 30.89 -3.79 -35.18
N THR A 387 29.84 -4.07 -34.42
CA THR A 387 28.81 -3.10 -34.06
C THR A 387 29.39 -1.92 -33.28
N GLY A 388 30.31 -2.16 -32.34
CA GLY A 388 31.00 -1.10 -31.60
C GLY A 388 31.79 -0.17 -32.53
N THR A 389 32.45 -0.70 -33.59
CA THR A 389 33.12 0.10 -34.60
C THR A 389 32.13 0.97 -35.38
N LEU A 390 30.99 0.41 -35.80
CA LEU A 390 29.93 1.17 -36.50
C LEU A 390 29.37 2.30 -35.64
N VAL A 391 29.10 2.04 -34.35
CA VAL A 391 28.65 3.04 -33.41
C VAL A 391 29.65 4.20 -33.28
N ALA A 392 30.95 3.89 -33.16
CA ALA A 392 32.01 4.91 -33.10
C ALA A 392 32.02 5.77 -34.35
N GLN A 393 31.95 5.17 -35.56
CA GLN A 393 31.87 5.88 -36.83
C GLN A 393 30.60 6.77 -36.91
N CYS A 394 29.47 6.25 -36.44
CA CYS A 394 28.25 7.07 -36.42
C CYS A 394 28.38 8.28 -35.50
N ILE A 395 28.99 8.14 -34.32
CA ILE A 395 29.23 9.24 -33.40
C ILE A 395 30.12 10.31 -34.05
N GLU A 396 31.25 9.93 -34.66
CA GLU A 396 32.18 10.86 -35.32
C GLU A 396 31.53 11.64 -36.46
N ARG A 397 30.59 11.00 -37.17
CA ARG A 397 29.93 11.55 -38.36
C ARG A 397 28.55 12.16 -38.05
N ASN A 398 28.13 12.19 -36.78
CA ASN A 398 26.81 12.61 -36.36
C ASN A 398 25.67 11.89 -37.11
N LEU A 399 25.81 10.56 -37.30
CA LEU A 399 24.84 9.65 -37.91
C LEU A 399 24.24 8.75 -36.85
N THR A 400 23.19 8.02 -37.23
CA THR A 400 22.64 6.87 -36.45
C THR A 400 22.85 5.61 -37.27
N LEU A 401 22.65 4.45 -36.65
CA LEU A 401 22.70 3.16 -37.37
C LEU A 401 21.67 3.13 -38.51
N GLU A 402 20.50 3.70 -38.33
CA GLU A 402 19.43 3.75 -39.33
C GLU A 402 19.79 4.65 -40.54
N THR A 403 20.65 5.65 -40.33
CA THR A 403 21.04 6.61 -41.38
C THR A 403 22.45 6.35 -41.98
N LEU A 404 23.17 5.37 -41.42
CA LEU A 404 24.48 4.97 -41.94
C LEU A 404 24.31 4.27 -43.30
N PRO A 405 25.01 4.71 -44.38
CA PRO A 405 24.97 4.08 -45.68
C PRO A 405 25.37 2.57 -45.64
N LEU A 406 24.77 1.77 -46.49
CA LEU A 406 25.06 0.35 -46.55
C LEU A 406 26.53 0.04 -46.89
N GLU A 407 27.15 0.91 -47.69
CA GLU A 407 28.57 0.79 -48.06
C GLU A 407 29.45 0.89 -46.83
N ASP A 408 29.12 1.74 -45.85
CA ASP A 408 29.85 1.86 -44.59
C ASP A 408 29.72 0.59 -43.73
N TYR A 409 28.53 0.01 -43.68
CA TYR A 409 28.30 -1.29 -43.04
C TYR A 409 29.17 -2.37 -43.68
N LYS A 410 29.15 -2.46 -45.01
CA LYS A 410 29.94 -3.45 -45.79
C LYS A 410 31.44 -3.23 -45.68
N ALA A 411 31.88 -2.00 -45.53
CA ALA A 411 33.31 -1.71 -45.34
C ALA A 411 33.84 -2.26 -44.00
N VAL A 412 32.98 -2.39 -42.98
CA VAL A 412 33.36 -2.97 -41.70
C VAL A 412 33.15 -4.49 -41.68
N CYS A 413 32.07 -4.99 -42.34
CA CYS A 413 31.79 -6.39 -42.49
C CYS A 413 30.93 -6.67 -43.73
N ASP A 414 31.43 -7.46 -44.68
CA ASP A 414 30.78 -7.76 -45.95
C ASP A 414 29.48 -8.60 -45.80
N THR A 415 29.26 -9.19 -44.62
CA THR A 415 28.04 -9.95 -44.27
C THR A 415 26.80 -9.10 -44.22
N PHE A 416 26.93 -7.76 -44.07
CA PHE A 416 25.77 -6.86 -44.06
C PHE A 416 25.11 -6.74 -45.45
N ASP A 417 23.77 -6.68 -45.46
CA ASP A 417 22.97 -6.34 -46.62
C ASP A 417 21.82 -5.38 -46.21
N GLU A 418 20.93 -5.04 -47.13
CA GLU A 418 19.82 -4.11 -46.89
C GLU A 418 18.87 -4.56 -45.77
N GLY A 419 18.85 -5.82 -45.41
CA GLY A 419 18.02 -6.36 -44.32
C GLY A 419 18.41 -5.81 -42.93
N ILE A 420 19.60 -5.17 -42.82
CA ILE A 420 20.01 -4.54 -41.56
C ILE A 420 19.05 -3.43 -41.13
N TYR A 421 18.54 -2.63 -42.05
CA TYR A 421 17.66 -1.49 -41.73
C TYR A 421 16.33 -1.93 -41.16
N ASP A 422 15.78 -3.05 -41.64
CA ASP A 422 14.60 -3.67 -40.99
C ASP A 422 14.93 -4.22 -39.61
N ALA A 423 16.05 -4.95 -39.51
CA ALA A 423 16.45 -5.60 -38.27
C ALA A 423 16.68 -4.65 -37.09
N ILE A 424 17.17 -3.43 -37.37
CA ILE A 424 17.47 -2.39 -36.36
C ILE A 424 16.34 -1.36 -36.19
N SER A 425 15.24 -1.46 -36.97
CA SER A 425 14.11 -0.57 -36.74
C SER A 425 13.56 -0.76 -35.33
N LEU A 426 13.21 0.34 -34.66
CA LEU A 426 12.79 0.30 -33.25
C LEU A 426 11.57 -0.62 -33.04
N GLU A 427 10.64 -0.59 -33.98
CA GLU A 427 9.45 -1.43 -34.00
C GLU A 427 9.81 -2.91 -34.12
N ARG A 428 10.77 -3.25 -35.01
CA ARG A 428 11.26 -4.62 -35.16
C ARG A 428 11.99 -5.10 -33.91
N CYS A 429 12.84 -4.22 -33.34
CA CYS A 429 13.57 -4.51 -32.10
C CYS A 429 12.61 -4.89 -30.94
N VAL A 430 11.52 -4.13 -30.78
CA VAL A 430 10.51 -4.39 -29.73
C VAL A 430 9.72 -5.66 -30.05
N ASN A 431 9.19 -5.79 -31.27
CA ASN A 431 8.37 -6.96 -31.68
C ASN A 431 9.17 -8.26 -31.68
N GLY A 432 10.49 -8.19 -31.98
CA GLY A 432 11.39 -9.35 -31.95
C GLY A 432 11.66 -9.91 -30.53
N ARG A 433 11.43 -9.11 -29.50
CA ARG A 433 11.57 -9.52 -28.10
C ARG A 433 10.29 -10.19 -27.59
N ASN A 434 10.03 -11.42 -28.05
CA ASN A 434 8.78 -12.13 -27.86
C ASN A 434 8.85 -13.29 -26.86
N VAL A 435 9.83 -13.33 -25.98
CA VAL A 435 9.85 -14.28 -24.86
C VAL A 435 8.90 -13.85 -23.76
N LEU A 436 8.47 -14.77 -22.90
CA LEU A 436 7.57 -14.47 -21.79
C LEU A 436 8.15 -13.35 -20.92
N GLY A 437 7.34 -12.30 -20.68
CA GLY A 437 7.75 -11.14 -19.89
C GLY A 437 8.52 -10.07 -20.66
N ALA A 438 8.77 -10.24 -21.94
CA ALA A 438 9.47 -9.28 -22.79
C ALA A 438 8.52 -8.16 -23.34
N PRO A 439 9.04 -7.09 -23.96
CA PRO A 439 8.27 -5.90 -24.30
C PRO A 439 7.41 -6.01 -25.57
N ALA A 440 7.39 -7.14 -26.28
CA ALA A 440 6.53 -7.28 -27.46
C ALA A 440 5.06 -6.96 -27.10
N PRO A 441 4.33 -6.20 -27.92
CA PRO A 441 2.97 -5.76 -27.62
C PRO A 441 1.99 -6.89 -27.24
N GLU A 442 2.14 -8.07 -27.85
CA GLU A 442 1.35 -9.25 -27.51
C GLU A 442 1.60 -9.74 -26.08
N HIS A 443 2.86 -9.71 -25.64
CA HIS A 443 3.22 -10.11 -24.27
C HIS A 443 2.76 -9.09 -23.23
N VAL A 444 2.80 -7.80 -23.55
CA VAL A 444 2.24 -6.74 -22.69
C VAL A 444 0.73 -6.96 -22.50
N GLU A 445 0.01 -7.24 -23.59
CA GLU A 445 -1.43 -7.54 -23.54
C GLU A 445 -1.72 -8.81 -22.73
N MET A 446 -0.95 -9.88 -22.96
CA MET A 446 -1.08 -11.12 -22.20
C MET A 446 -0.83 -10.91 -20.69
N GLN A 447 0.19 -10.14 -20.31
CA GLN A 447 0.48 -9.79 -18.92
C GLN A 447 -0.68 -9.01 -18.29
N ALA A 448 -1.17 -7.96 -18.97
CA ALA A 448 -2.29 -7.16 -18.48
C ALA A 448 -3.56 -8.00 -18.30
N LYS A 449 -3.92 -8.83 -19.26
CA LYS A 449 -5.08 -9.75 -19.17
C LYS A 449 -4.91 -10.74 -18.02
N ARG A 450 -3.71 -11.32 -17.85
CA ARG A 450 -3.42 -12.23 -16.73
C ARG A 450 -3.64 -11.54 -15.39
N VAL A 451 -3.13 -10.32 -15.22
CA VAL A 451 -3.29 -9.55 -13.97
C VAL A 451 -4.75 -9.22 -13.72
N LEU A 452 -5.49 -8.72 -14.72
CA LEU A 452 -6.92 -8.43 -14.59
C LEU A 452 -7.72 -9.69 -14.23
N ASN A 453 -7.45 -10.82 -14.85
CA ASN A 453 -8.11 -12.10 -14.51
C ASN A 453 -7.81 -12.53 -13.06
N LEU A 454 -6.59 -12.33 -12.55
CA LEU A 454 -6.24 -12.60 -11.15
C LEU A 454 -7.05 -11.73 -10.17
N LEU A 455 -7.43 -10.53 -10.61
CA LEU A 455 -8.26 -9.59 -9.84
C LEU A 455 -9.76 -9.79 -10.07
N GLY A 456 -10.17 -10.76 -10.91
CA GLY A 456 -11.57 -11.02 -11.23
C GLY A 456 -12.24 -9.93 -12.10
N LYS A 457 -11.47 -9.24 -12.94
CA LYS A 457 -11.88 -8.10 -13.81
C LYS A 457 -11.71 -8.37 -15.28
#